data_d8a78458e86b844fc67f8feac92cba04
#
_entry.id   d8a78458e86b844fc67f8feac92cba04
#
_cell.length_a   1.000
_cell.length_b   1.000
_cell.length_c   1.000
_cell.angle_alpha   90.00
_cell.angle_beta   90.00
_cell.angle_gamma   90.00
#
_symmetry.space_group_name_H-M   'P 1'
#
loop_
_entity.id
_entity.type
_entity.pdbx_description
1 polymer ?
#
loop_
_entity_poly.entity_id
_entity_poly.type
_entity_poly.pdbx_seq_one_letter_code
_entity_poly.pdbx_strand_id
1 'polypeptide(L)'
;ALGSRMLIAGKKAEDVASAEKMLRQSIQNGDALRKLEAFVRAQGGTGEEVSHPEKLPAASMQIAVPSPQSGYISHIQCDEIGVCSLLLGGGRETKDSVIDLSVGLELKKKVGDYVEKGETLAVLHANDQEKAGQAEERFLRAYRFSETQPPKRPMIFGEI
;
A
#
# COMPACT_ATOMS: atom_id res chain seq x y z
N ALA A 1 1.60 -12.74 -12.30
CA ALA A 1 0.45 -13.60 -12.63
C ALA A 1 -0.62 -12.85 -13.44
N LEU A 2 -1.31 -11.83 -12.90
CA LEU A 2 -2.42 -11.15 -13.61
C LEU A 2 -1.99 -10.54 -14.95
N GLY A 3 -0.88 -9.80 -14.98
CA GLY A 3 -0.36 -9.18 -16.21
C GLY A 3 -0.03 -10.20 -17.31
N SER A 4 0.46 -11.38 -16.94
CA SER A 4 0.74 -12.44 -17.91
C SER A 4 -0.55 -12.92 -18.58
N ARG A 5 -1.62 -13.13 -17.79
CA ARG A 5 -2.93 -13.51 -18.32
C ARG A 5 -3.53 -12.43 -19.24
N MET A 6 -3.36 -11.15 -18.87
CA MET A 6 -3.81 -10.04 -19.70
C MET A 6 -3.09 -10.00 -21.05
N LEU A 7 -1.77 -10.26 -21.08
CA LEU A 7 -1.01 -10.31 -22.34
C LEU A 7 -1.44 -11.47 -23.22
N ILE A 8 -1.70 -12.64 -22.66
CA ILE A 8 -2.19 -13.81 -23.40
C ILE A 8 -3.60 -13.54 -23.93
N ALA A 9 -4.52 -13.05 -23.10
CA ALA A 9 -5.87 -12.69 -23.51
C ALA A 9 -5.87 -11.61 -24.62
N GLY A 10 -4.94 -10.66 -24.53
CA GLY A 10 -4.71 -9.63 -25.55
C GLY A 10 -3.92 -10.10 -26.77
N LYS A 11 -3.61 -11.40 -26.90
CA LYS A 11 -2.84 -12.01 -27.99
C LYS A 11 -1.47 -11.35 -28.22
N LYS A 12 -0.84 -10.89 -27.12
CA LYS A 12 0.50 -10.28 -27.14
C LYS A 12 1.60 -11.25 -26.72
N ALA A 13 1.22 -12.36 -26.10
CA ALA A 13 2.09 -13.47 -25.73
C ALA A 13 1.35 -14.80 -25.95
N GLU A 14 2.11 -15.86 -26.24
CA GLU A 14 1.57 -17.20 -26.49
C GLU A 14 1.37 -17.99 -25.20
N ASP A 15 2.27 -17.77 -24.23
CA ASP A 15 2.28 -18.47 -22.96
C ASP A 15 2.68 -17.56 -21.79
N VAL A 16 2.59 -18.11 -20.56
CA VAL A 16 2.90 -17.38 -19.33
C VAL A 16 4.36 -16.98 -19.25
N ALA A 17 5.28 -17.83 -19.70
CA ALA A 17 6.72 -17.58 -19.59
C ALA A 17 7.15 -16.43 -20.49
N SER A 18 6.67 -16.40 -21.75
CA SER A 18 6.91 -15.30 -22.69
C SER A 18 6.27 -13.99 -22.17
N ALA A 19 5.05 -14.06 -21.64
CA ALA A 19 4.37 -12.90 -21.06
C ALA A 19 5.14 -12.33 -19.86
N GLU A 20 5.61 -13.17 -18.92
CA GLU A 20 6.41 -12.71 -17.77
C GLU A 20 7.73 -12.09 -18.21
N LYS A 21 8.39 -12.66 -19.21
CA LYS A 21 9.62 -12.08 -19.78
C LYS A 21 9.36 -10.69 -20.34
N MET A 22 8.28 -10.49 -21.10
CA MET A 22 7.90 -9.18 -21.64
C MET A 22 7.62 -8.16 -20.51
N LEU A 23 6.89 -8.55 -19.47
CA LEU A 23 6.59 -7.68 -18.34
C LEU A 23 7.86 -7.26 -17.59
N ARG A 24 8.75 -8.21 -17.30
CA ARG A 24 10.02 -7.91 -16.64
C ARG A 24 10.87 -6.97 -17.49
N GLN A 25 10.94 -7.22 -18.80
CA GLN A 25 11.69 -6.39 -19.72
C GLN A 25 11.14 -4.95 -19.76
N SER A 26 9.82 -4.76 -19.79
CA SER A 26 9.21 -3.43 -19.80
C SER A 26 9.50 -2.61 -18.54
N ILE A 27 9.71 -3.28 -17.40
CA ILE A 27 10.14 -2.63 -16.16
C ILE A 27 11.63 -2.28 -16.24
N GLN A 28 12.47 -3.26 -16.64
CA GLN A 28 13.93 -3.11 -16.66
C GLN A 28 14.43 -2.05 -17.65
N ASN A 29 13.78 -1.93 -18.82
CA ASN A 29 14.15 -0.96 -19.85
C ASN A 29 13.48 0.41 -19.70
N GLY A 30 12.64 0.59 -18.66
CA GLY A 30 11.94 1.83 -18.35
C GLY A 30 10.68 2.12 -19.18
N ASP A 31 10.25 1.20 -20.07
CA ASP A 31 9.03 1.39 -20.87
C ASP A 31 7.79 1.56 -19.99
N ALA A 32 7.70 0.77 -18.91
CA ALA A 32 6.59 0.86 -17.96
C ALA A 32 6.56 2.22 -17.26
N LEU A 33 7.71 2.74 -16.87
CA LEU A 33 7.82 4.06 -16.21
C LEU A 33 7.41 5.19 -17.18
N ARG A 34 7.92 5.17 -18.40
CA ARG A 34 7.53 6.14 -19.46
C ARG A 34 6.02 6.08 -19.76
N LYS A 35 5.44 4.88 -19.74
CA LYS A 35 3.99 4.72 -19.93
C LYS A 35 3.21 5.31 -18.76
N LEU A 36 3.69 5.15 -17.53
CA LEU A 36 3.07 5.76 -16.34
C LEU A 36 3.14 7.30 -16.41
N GLU A 37 4.27 7.87 -16.80
CA GLU A 37 4.36 9.33 -17.02
C GLU A 37 3.35 9.84 -18.06
N ALA A 38 3.26 9.15 -19.20
CA ALA A 38 2.31 9.50 -20.24
C ALA A 38 0.85 9.37 -19.76
N PHE A 39 0.57 8.35 -18.93
CA PHE A 39 -0.75 8.17 -18.32
C PHE A 39 -1.09 9.31 -17.36
N VAL A 40 -0.16 9.68 -16.47
CA VAL A 40 -0.37 10.80 -15.52
C VAL A 40 -0.61 12.11 -16.27
N ARG A 41 0.17 12.39 -17.32
CA ARG A 41 -0.04 13.58 -18.17
C ARG A 41 -1.41 13.59 -18.85
N ALA A 42 -1.84 12.45 -19.36
CA ALA A 42 -3.16 12.33 -20.01
C ALA A 42 -4.32 12.54 -19.01
N GLN A 43 -4.09 12.33 -17.72
CA GLN A 43 -5.06 12.61 -16.63
C GLN A 43 -4.95 14.04 -16.07
N GLY A 44 -4.12 14.91 -16.65
CA GLY A 44 -3.95 16.30 -16.24
C GLY A 44 -2.85 16.57 -15.22
N GLY A 45 -2.06 15.55 -14.84
CA GLY A 45 -0.84 15.71 -14.03
C GLY A 45 0.34 16.20 -14.87
N THR A 46 1.45 16.57 -14.22
CA THR A 46 2.67 16.97 -14.93
C THR A 46 3.46 15.77 -15.43
N GLY A 47 3.33 14.62 -14.74
CA GLY A 47 4.11 13.39 -14.95
C GLY A 47 5.50 13.44 -14.34
N GLU A 48 5.93 14.59 -13.81
CA GLU A 48 7.23 14.72 -13.15
C GLU A 48 7.31 13.93 -11.84
N GLU A 49 6.19 13.80 -11.15
CA GLU A 49 6.05 13.07 -9.89
C GLU A 49 6.39 11.58 -10.04
N VAL A 50 6.28 11.05 -11.26
CA VAL A 50 6.61 9.64 -11.54
C VAL A 50 8.12 9.40 -11.43
N SER A 51 8.93 10.32 -11.95
CA SER A 51 10.40 10.26 -11.89
C SER A 51 10.95 10.94 -10.62
N HIS A 52 10.17 11.83 -10.00
CA HIS A 52 10.50 12.64 -8.85
C HIS A 52 9.43 12.55 -7.75
N PRO A 53 9.27 11.38 -7.09
CA PRO A 53 8.25 11.18 -6.07
C PRO A 53 8.40 12.12 -4.85
N GLU A 54 9.58 12.68 -4.64
CA GLU A 54 9.84 13.71 -3.62
C GLU A 54 9.07 15.03 -3.87
N LYS A 55 8.50 15.22 -5.06
CA LYS A 55 7.64 16.38 -5.38
C LYS A 55 6.18 16.18 -4.96
N LEU A 56 5.81 14.96 -4.57
CA LEU A 56 4.46 14.70 -4.04
C LEU A 56 4.26 15.43 -2.71
N PRO A 57 3.04 15.86 -2.39
CA PRO A 57 2.74 16.45 -1.09
C PRO A 57 3.19 15.53 0.04
N ALA A 58 3.89 16.08 1.04
CA ALA A 58 4.35 15.36 2.21
C ALA A 58 3.69 15.91 3.47
N ALA A 59 3.29 15.04 4.39
CA ALA A 59 2.79 15.42 5.69
C ALA A 59 3.90 16.00 6.57
N SER A 60 3.53 16.90 7.48
CA SER A 60 4.46 17.55 8.39
C SER A 60 5.02 16.63 9.47
N MET A 61 4.30 15.52 9.78
CA MET A 61 4.67 14.56 10.82
C MET A 61 4.73 13.15 10.24
N GLN A 62 5.71 12.37 10.69
CA GLN A 62 5.83 10.95 10.47
C GLN A 62 5.92 10.26 11.83
N ILE A 63 4.92 9.46 12.17
CA ILE A 63 4.76 8.85 13.48
C ILE A 63 4.85 7.34 13.33
N ALA A 64 5.88 6.75 13.93
CA ALA A 64 6.03 5.30 13.97
C ALA A 64 5.05 4.69 14.97
N VAL A 65 4.31 3.68 14.57
CA VAL A 65 3.40 2.91 15.43
C VAL A 65 4.12 1.67 15.91
N PRO A 66 4.49 1.59 17.21
CA PRO A 66 5.22 0.45 17.73
C PRO A 66 4.30 -0.75 17.99
N SER A 67 4.83 -1.96 17.86
CA SER A 67 4.13 -3.17 18.29
C SER A 67 3.97 -3.21 19.81
N PRO A 68 2.75 -3.47 20.32
CA PRO A 68 2.50 -3.58 21.75
C PRO A 68 3.10 -4.84 22.38
N GLN A 69 3.41 -5.87 21.56
CA GLN A 69 3.92 -7.16 22.03
C GLN A 69 4.76 -7.84 20.92
N SER A 70 5.52 -8.86 21.32
CA SER A 70 6.20 -9.75 20.38
C SER A 70 5.26 -10.86 19.91
N GLY A 71 5.45 -11.35 18.67
CA GLY A 71 4.67 -12.44 18.09
C GLY A 71 4.53 -12.34 16.57
N TYR A 72 3.86 -13.33 15.99
CA TYR A 72 3.49 -13.30 14.58
C TYR A 72 2.21 -12.48 14.38
N ILE A 73 2.18 -11.64 13.37
CA ILE A 73 0.94 -10.98 12.95
C ILE A 73 0.04 -12.03 12.31
N SER A 74 -1.04 -12.40 13.00
CA SER A 74 -1.98 -13.45 12.56
C SER A 74 -3.11 -12.91 11.70
N HIS A 75 -3.50 -11.65 11.88
CA HIS A 75 -4.57 -11.00 11.14
C HIS A 75 -4.43 -9.49 11.15
N ILE A 76 -4.82 -8.84 10.06
CA ILE A 76 -4.99 -7.39 9.94
C ILE A 76 -6.41 -7.14 9.41
N GLN A 77 -7.18 -6.36 10.14
CA GLN A 77 -8.52 -5.96 9.76
C GLN A 77 -8.40 -4.77 8.79
N CYS A 78 -8.38 -5.05 7.47
CA CYS A 78 -7.99 -4.08 6.43
C CYS A 78 -8.96 -2.91 6.29
N ASP A 79 -10.26 -3.10 6.55
CA ASP A 79 -11.27 -2.04 6.61
C ASP A 79 -10.96 -0.99 7.69
N GLU A 80 -10.51 -1.44 8.88
CA GLU A 80 -10.06 -0.55 9.94
C GLU A 80 -8.80 0.26 9.54
N ILE A 81 -7.89 -0.34 8.78
CA ILE A 81 -6.74 0.39 8.22
C ILE A 81 -7.19 1.48 7.24
N GLY A 82 -8.22 1.19 6.44
CA GLY A 82 -8.86 2.18 5.57
C GLY A 82 -9.47 3.35 6.36
N VAL A 83 -10.13 3.06 7.48
CA VAL A 83 -10.67 4.09 8.37
C VAL A 83 -9.57 4.91 9.05
N CYS A 84 -8.42 4.33 9.38
CA CYS A 84 -7.27 5.11 9.87
C CYS A 84 -6.83 6.18 8.85
N SER A 85 -6.76 5.83 7.56
CA SER A 85 -6.47 6.80 6.51
C SER A 85 -7.53 7.91 6.41
N LEU A 86 -8.81 7.56 6.57
CA LEU A 86 -9.92 8.53 6.63
C LEU A 86 -9.76 9.50 7.79
N LEU A 87 -9.48 9.00 9.01
CA LEU A 87 -9.29 9.80 10.23
C LEU A 87 -8.11 10.78 10.07
N LEU A 88 -7.04 10.38 9.42
CA LEU A 88 -5.90 11.25 9.12
C LEU A 88 -6.27 12.41 8.15
N GLY A 89 -7.38 12.28 7.41
CA GLY A 89 -7.82 13.24 6.39
C GLY A 89 -7.60 12.77 4.95
N GLY A 90 -7.12 11.53 4.75
CA GLY A 90 -6.89 10.93 3.43
C GLY A 90 -8.16 10.41 2.73
N GLY A 91 -9.33 10.67 3.28
CA GLY A 91 -10.62 10.29 2.72
C GLY A 91 -11.72 11.30 3.05
N ARG A 92 -12.94 11.05 2.52
CA ARG A 92 -14.10 11.92 2.74
C ARG A 92 -14.98 11.34 3.84
N GLU A 93 -15.15 12.07 4.95
CA GLU A 93 -16.15 11.78 5.97
C GLU A 93 -17.54 12.27 5.54
N THR A 94 -17.57 13.39 4.83
CA THR A 94 -18.78 14.02 4.31
C THR A 94 -18.60 14.39 2.83
N LYS A 95 -19.69 14.74 2.14
CA LYS A 95 -19.67 15.16 0.73
C LYS A 95 -18.74 16.36 0.49
N ASP A 96 -18.64 17.24 1.46
CA ASP A 96 -17.91 18.51 1.35
C ASP A 96 -16.48 18.42 1.94
N SER A 97 -16.07 17.25 2.42
CA SER A 97 -14.71 17.03 2.95
C SER A 97 -13.65 17.24 1.86
N VAL A 98 -12.61 18.00 2.19
CA VAL A 98 -11.41 18.12 1.36
C VAL A 98 -10.44 17.01 1.74
N ILE A 99 -9.98 16.25 0.74
CA ILE A 99 -9.00 15.18 0.94
C ILE A 99 -7.61 15.81 1.02
N ASP A 100 -6.87 15.52 2.09
CA ASP A 100 -5.46 15.85 2.21
C ASP A 100 -4.62 14.75 1.55
N LEU A 101 -3.98 15.08 0.42
CA LEU A 101 -3.18 14.14 -0.36
C LEU A 101 -1.81 13.84 0.26
N SER A 102 -1.43 14.54 1.32
CA SER A 102 -0.14 14.34 2.00
C SER A 102 -0.20 13.32 3.14
N VAL A 103 -1.41 13.00 3.64
CA VAL A 103 -1.59 12.12 4.78
C VAL A 103 -1.88 10.67 4.36
N GLY A 104 -1.66 9.74 5.28
CA GLY A 104 -1.91 8.33 5.06
C GLY A 104 -1.09 7.45 6.00
N LEU A 105 -0.91 6.19 5.62
CA LEU A 105 -0.11 5.27 6.43
C LEU A 105 0.65 4.27 5.54
N GLU A 106 1.85 3.94 5.98
CA GLU A 106 2.70 2.95 5.35
C GLU A 106 2.86 1.73 6.26
N LEU A 107 2.33 0.57 5.83
CA LEU A 107 2.47 -0.68 6.58
C LEU A 107 3.88 -1.25 6.40
N LYS A 108 4.62 -1.40 7.50
CA LYS A 108 5.95 -2.02 7.53
C LYS A 108 5.89 -3.52 7.76
N LYS A 109 4.80 -4.01 8.34
CA LYS A 109 4.60 -5.41 8.74
C LYS A 109 3.26 -5.93 8.25
N LYS A 110 3.26 -7.16 7.77
CA LYS A 110 2.12 -7.86 7.15
C LYS A 110 1.77 -9.14 7.90
N VAL A 111 0.62 -9.75 7.58
CA VAL A 111 0.24 -11.07 8.11
C VAL A 111 1.31 -12.11 7.78
N GLY A 112 1.75 -12.84 8.80
CA GLY A 112 2.83 -13.83 8.72
C GLY A 112 4.21 -13.34 9.15
N ASP A 113 4.41 -12.01 9.28
CA ASP A 113 5.65 -11.45 9.79
C ASP A 113 5.73 -11.63 11.31
N TYR A 114 6.92 -11.94 11.81
CA TYR A 114 7.25 -11.86 13.23
C TYR A 114 7.67 -10.44 13.57
N VAL A 115 7.27 -9.98 14.75
CA VAL A 115 7.65 -8.67 15.29
C VAL A 115 8.07 -8.79 16.74
N GLU A 116 8.98 -7.95 17.16
CA GLU A 116 9.32 -7.75 18.57
C GLU A 116 8.51 -6.59 19.15
N LYS A 117 8.26 -6.64 20.47
CA LYS A 117 7.63 -5.51 21.18
C LYS A 117 8.44 -4.23 20.96
N GLY A 118 7.76 -3.16 20.53
CA GLY A 118 8.37 -1.87 20.19
C GLY A 118 8.84 -1.75 18.72
N GLU A 119 8.85 -2.84 17.95
CA GLU A 119 9.19 -2.79 16.53
C GLU A 119 8.09 -2.06 15.74
N THR A 120 8.48 -1.25 14.75
CA THR A 120 7.54 -0.43 13.97
C THR A 120 6.64 -1.28 13.08
N LEU A 121 5.32 -1.24 13.31
CA LEU A 121 4.28 -1.89 12.49
C LEU A 121 3.92 -1.05 11.27
N ALA A 122 3.82 0.26 11.44
CA ALA A 122 3.49 1.22 10.40
C ALA A 122 4.09 2.59 10.69
N VAL A 123 4.10 3.46 9.67
CA VAL A 123 4.36 4.89 9.81
C VAL A 123 3.10 5.64 9.39
N LEU A 124 2.58 6.50 10.28
CA LEU A 124 1.50 7.41 9.98
C LEU A 124 2.09 8.72 9.45
N HIS A 125 1.57 9.19 8.34
CA HIS A 125 1.83 10.52 7.78
C HIS A 125 0.66 11.41 8.14
N ALA A 126 0.87 12.43 8.97
CA ALA A 126 -0.18 13.24 9.55
C ALA A 126 0.16 14.73 9.58
N ASN A 127 -0.88 15.57 9.57
CA ASN A 127 -0.76 17.02 9.75
C ASN A 127 -1.45 17.51 11.04
N ASP A 128 -2.11 16.60 11.76
CA ASP A 128 -2.84 16.87 13.00
C ASP A 128 -2.52 15.80 14.04
N GLN A 129 -2.01 16.23 15.19
CA GLN A 129 -1.56 15.34 16.27
C GLN A 129 -2.72 14.56 16.93
N GLU A 130 -3.89 15.17 17.07
CA GLU A 130 -5.05 14.52 17.68
C GLU A 130 -5.58 13.41 16.77
N LYS A 131 -5.74 13.72 15.47
CA LYS A 131 -6.13 12.74 14.46
C LYS A 131 -5.13 11.59 14.34
N ALA A 132 -3.83 11.89 14.44
CA ALA A 132 -2.79 10.88 14.46
C ALA A 132 -2.93 9.93 15.67
N GLY A 133 -3.20 10.45 16.85
CA GLY A 133 -3.43 9.64 18.05
C GLY A 133 -4.66 8.73 17.92
N GLN A 134 -5.76 9.25 17.38
CA GLN A 134 -6.98 8.47 17.11
C GLN A 134 -6.73 7.36 16.08
N ALA A 135 -5.98 7.68 15.01
CA ALA A 135 -5.62 6.71 13.98
C ALA A 135 -4.69 5.62 14.53
N GLU A 136 -3.70 5.96 15.37
CA GLU A 136 -2.79 5.01 16.01
C GLU A 136 -3.54 4.03 16.90
N GLU A 137 -4.42 4.52 17.77
CA GLU A 137 -5.23 3.67 18.65
C GLU A 137 -6.09 2.69 17.85
N ARG A 138 -6.74 3.17 16.79
CA ARG A 138 -7.56 2.33 15.91
C ARG A 138 -6.71 1.32 15.14
N PHE A 139 -5.55 1.74 14.64
CA PHE A 139 -4.60 0.88 13.95
C PHE A 139 -4.16 -0.30 14.81
N LEU A 140 -3.77 -0.05 16.06
CA LEU A 140 -3.35 -1.11 16.98
C LEU A 140 -4.45 -2.13 17.26
N ARG A 141 -5.72 -1.71 17.30
CA ARG A 141 -6.88 -2.61 17.45
C ARG A 141 -7.12 -3.49 16.21
N ALA A 142 -6.69 -3.05 15.04
CA ALA A 142 -6.84 -3.80 13.79
C ALA A 142 -5.90 -5.00 13.67
N TYR A 143 -4.82 -5.02 14.45
CA TYR A 143 -3.81 -6.08 14.43
C TYR A 143 -4.14 -7.18 15.44
N ARG A 144 -3.92 -8.45 15.02
CA ARG A 144 -3.97 -9.62 15.90
C ARG A 144 -2.64 -10.32 15.85
N PHE A 145 -2.19 -10.81 16.99
CA PHE A 145 -0.92 -11.52 17.15
C PHE A 145 -1.15 -12.95 17.57
N SER A 146 -0.19 -13.85 17.28
CA SER A 146 -0.16 -15.23 17.70
C SER A 146 1.27 -15.66 18.04
N GLU A 147 1.42 -16.69 18.85
CA GLU A 147 2.71 -17.30 19.17
C GLU A 147 3.28 -18.11 17.99
N THR A 148 2.40 -18.65 17.15
CA THR A 148 2.77 -19.46 15.99
C THR A 148 2.50 -18.73 14.69
N GLN A 149 3.38 -18.98 13.70
CA GLN A 149 3.22 -18.38 12.38
C GLN A 149 1.91 -18.87 11.71
N PRO A 150 1.05 -17.95 11.26
CA PRO A 150 -0.16 -18.32 10.55
C PRO A 150 0.18 -18.98 9.19
N PRO A 151 -0.67 -19.86 8.67
CA PRO A 151 -0.46 -20.48 7.37
C PRO A 151 -0.43 -19.43 6.27
N LYS A 152 0.53 -19.59 5.35
CA LYS A 152 0.65 -18.69 4.19
C LYS A 152 -0.58 -18.85 3.28
N ARG A 153 -1.31 -17.78 3.07
CA ARG A 153 -2.44 -17.77 2.13
C ARG A 153 -1.94 -17.61 0.70
N PRO A 154 -2.44 -18.39 -0.26
CA PRO A 154 -2.10 -18.20 -1.67
C PRO A 154 -2.70 -16.85 -2.14
N MET A 155 -1.94 -16.10 -2.94
CA MET A 155 -2.43 -14.85 -3.52
C MET A 155 -3.44 -15.12 -4.65
N ILE A 156 -3.35 -16.26 -5.32
CA ILE A 156 -4.26 -16.71 -6.38
C ILE A 156 -4.84 -18.04 -5.92
N PHE A 157 -6.16 -18.09 -5.77
CA PHE A 157 -6.86 -19.28 -5.28
C PHE A 157 -7.11 -20.32 -6.38
N GLY A 158 -7.11 -19.92 -7.64
CA GLY A 158 -7.30 -20.79 -8.79
C GLY A 158 -7.49 -20.00 -10.09
N GLU A 159 -7.57 -20.74 -11.18
CA GLU A 159 -7.92 -20.24 -12.51
C GLU A 159 -9.18 -20.99 -12.98
N ILE A 160 -10.07 -20.28 -13.66
CA ILE A 160 -11.34 -20.82 -14.20
C ILE A 160 -11.18 -20.96 -15.73
#